data_3b8aa009886a12eefe5613bfa8bced65
#
_entry.id   3b8aa009886a12eefe5613bfa8bced65
#
_cell.length_a   1.000
_cell.length_b   1.000
_cell.length_c   1.000
_cell.angle_alpha   90.00
_cell.angle_beta   90.00
_cell.angle_gamma   90.00
#
_symmetry.space_group_name_H-M   'P 1'
#
loop_
_entity.id
_entity.type
_entity.pdbx_description
1 polymer ?
#
loop_
_entity_poly.entity_id
_entity_poly.type
_entity_poly.pdbx_seq_one_letter_code
_entity_poly.pdbx_strand_id
1 'polypeptide(L)'
;MRFQLSEGFPIVTTKRVHVPSVIHELLWFLKGDTNIKYLKENKVNIWNEWADENGDLGPVYGSQWRKWKNSEGVEIDQIKRAMDLINNSPDSRRIIVSSWNVGELDSMALQPCHALFQFYVADGKLSCQLYQRSADIFLGVPFNLSLIHI
;
A
#
# COMPACT_ATOMS: atom_id res chain seq x y z
N MET A 1 -2.48 13.35 -11.11
CA MET A 1 -2.59 14.28 -9.98
C MET A 1 -1.21 14.44 -9.37
N ARG A 2 -0.78 15.62 -8.98
CA ARG A 2 0.54 15.88 -8.39
C ARG A 2 0.37 16.71 -7.13
N PHE A 3 1.04 16.32 -6.03
CA PHE A 3 1.01 17.00 -4.74
C PHE A 3 2.44 17.27 -4.26
N GLN A 4 2.62 18.35 -3.51
CA GLN A 4 3.84 18.62 -2.77
C GLN A 4 3.48 18.61 -1.27
N LEU A 5 4.24 17.84 -0.48
CA LEU A 5 3.93 17.60 0.93
C LEU A 5 4.64 18.56 1.89
N SER A 6 5.24 19.63 1.39
CA SER A 6 5.93 20.63 2.21
C SER A 6 5.01 21.38 3.19
N GLU A 7 3.70 21.41 2.93
CA GLU A 7 2.73 22.17 3.69
C GLU A 7 1.69 21.28 4.41
N GLY A 8 1.84 19.97 4.37
CA GLY A 8 0.97 19.02 5.03
C GLY A 8 0.44 17.91 4.15
N PHE A 9 -0.43 17.07 4.71
CA PHE A 9 -1.02 15.93 4.03
C PHE A 9 -2.22 16.35 3.17
N PRO A 10 -2.27 16.04 1.87
CA PRO A 10 -3.36 16.42 0.99
C PRO A 10 -4.59 15.54 1.25
N ILE A 11 -5.52 15.99 2.08
CA ILE A 11 -6.81 15.33 2.31
C ILE A 11 -7.85 15.97 1.39
N VAL A 12 -8.66 15.11 0.74
CA VAL A 12 -9.85 15.57 0.01
C VAL A 12 -10.87 16.11 1.01
N THR A 13 -11.26 17.39 0.89
CA THR A 13 -12.14 18.09 1.84
C THR A 13 -13.62 18.04 1.45
N THR A 14 -13.95 17.55 0.26
CA THR A 14 -15.35 17.40 -0.22
C THR A 14 -16.13 16.29 0.49
N LYS A 15 -15.43 15.46 1.27
CA LYS A 15 -15.98 14.42 2.12
C LYS A 15 -15.19 14.35 3.43
N ARG A 16 -15.87 14.02 4.54
CA ARG A 16 -15.19 13.74 5.81
C ARG A 16 -14.47 12.38 5.71
N VAL A 17 -13.16 12.43 5.62
CA VAL A 17 -12.30 11.24 5.63
C VAL A 17 -12.05 10.81 7.08
N HIS A 18 -12.24 9.52 7.39
CA HIS A 18 -11.93 8.97 8.70
C HIS A 18 -10.43 8.65 8.79
N VAL A 19 -9.63 9.62 9.15
CA VAL A 19 -8.16 9.56 9.20
C VAL A 19 -7.62 8.37 10.01
N PRO A 20 -8.20 7.98 11.17
CA PRO A 20 -7.76 6.78 11.88
C PRO A 20 -7.82 5.51 11.01
N SER A 21 -8.87 5.33 10.18
CA SER A 21 -8.94 4.18 9.27
C SER A 21 -7.81 4.18 8.24
N VAL A 22 -7.46 5.36 7.69
CA VAL A 22 -6.35 5.51 6.74
C VAL A 22 -5.03 5.06 7.39
N ILE A 23 -4.77 5.51 8.62
CA ILE A 23 -3.54 5.19 9.35
C ILE A 23 -3.47 3.70 9.68
N HIS A 24 -4.56 3.13 10.22
CA HIS A 24 -4.59 1.72 10.62
C HIS A 24 -4.50 0.78 9.41
N GLU A 25 -5.11 1.11 8.28
CA GLU A 25 -4.97 0.33 7.05
C GLU A 25 -3.50 0.33 6.58
N LEU A 26 -2.85 1.49 6.54
CA LEU A 26 -1.44 1.58 6.15
C LEU A 26 -0.53 0.77 7.09
N LEU A 27 -0.73 0.89 8.40
CA LEU A 27 0.03 0.12 9.39
C LEU A 27 -0.18 -1.39 9.24
N TRP A 28 -1.40 -1.81 8.91
CA TRP A 28 -1.75 -3.19 8.65
C TRP A 28 -1.04 -3.73 7.40
N PHE A 29 -1.02 -2.98 6.30
CA PHE A 29 -0.22 -3.34 5.11
C PHE A 29 1.28 -3.44 5.43
N LEU A 30 1.83 -2.47 6.18
CA LEU A 30 3.25 -2.46 6.55
C LEU A 30 3.65 -3.61 7.48
N LYS A 31 2.71 -4.17 8.25
CA LYS A 31 2.93 -5.41 9.02
C LYS A 31 2.95 -6.66 8.15
N GLY A 32 2.56 -6.58 6.89
CA GLY A 32 2.42 -7.74 6.02
C GLY A 32 1.25 -8.65 6.41
N ASP A 33 0.25 -8.08 7.08
CA ASP A 33 -0.94 -8.80 7.55
C ASP A 33 -2.01 -8.83 6.46
N THR A 34 -2.82 -9.88 6.43
CA THR A 34 -3.93 -10.09 5.50
C THR A 34 -5.24 -10.39 6.23
N ASN A 35 -5.20 -10.56 7.55
CA ASN A 35 -6.37 -10.81 8.36
C ASN A 35 -6.91 -9.52 8.98
N ILE A 36 -8.23 -9.32 8.87
CA ILE A 36 -8.90 -8.08 9.33
C ILE A 36 -9.05 -7.95 10.84
N LYS A 37 -8.56 -8.91 11.64
CA LYS A 37 -8.66 -8.88 13.11
C LYS A 37 -8.11 -7.59 13.69
N TYR A 38 -6.88 -7.22 13.31
CA TYR A 38 -6.27 -5.96 13.74
C TYR A 38 -7.12 -4.74 13.38
N LEU A 39 -7.69 -4.71 12.17
CA LEU A 39 -8.55 -3.61 11.72
C LEU A 39 -9.82 -3.52 12.57
N LYS A 40 -10.49 -4.65 12.82
CA LYS A 40 -11.69 -4.70 13.68
C LYS A 40 -11.42 -4.23 15.12
N GLU A 41 -10.31 -4.64 15.71
CA GLU A 41 -9.88 -4.21 17.05
C GLU A 41 -9.68 -2.69 17.12
N ASN A 42 -9.31 -2.06 16.00
CA ASN A 42 -9.15 -0.61 15.86
C ASN A 42 -10.37 0.10 15.25
N LYS A 43 -11.53 -0.57 15.19
CA LYS A 43 -12.81 -0.04 14.68
C LYS A 43 -12.76 0.38 13.21
N VAL A 44 -11.93 -0.28 12.42
CA VAL A 44 -11.80 -0.10 10.98
C VAL A 44 -12.52 -1.25 10.26
N ASN A 45 -13.58 -0.92 9.52
CA ASN A 45 -14.50 -1.92 8.95
C ASN A 45 -14.48 -1.95 7.41
N ILE A 46 -13.57 -1.21 6.77
CA ILE A 46 -13.55 -1.00 5.31
C ILE A 46 -13.24 -2.27 4.50
N TRP A 47 -12.72 -3.31 5.15
CA TRP A 47 -12.39 -4.59 4.54
C TRP A 47 -13.34 -5.73 4.92
N ASN A 48 -14.36 -5.47 5.78
CA ASN A 48 -15.21 -6.53 6.34
C ASN A 48 -16.02 -7.31 5.29
N GLU A 49 -16.46 -6.64 4.21
CA GLU A 49 -17.27 -7.26 3.15
C GLU A 49 -16.47 -8.22 2.25
N TRP A 50 -15.13 -8.11 2.26
CA TRP A 50 -14.24 -8.89 1.41
C TRP A 50 -13.63 -10.09 2.12
N ALA A 51 -13.62 -10.07 3.46
CA ALA A 51 -12.99 -11.11 4.25
C ALA A 51 -13.84 -12.39 4.29
N ASP A 52 -13.16 -13.52 4.32
CA ASP A 52 -13.77 -14.81 4.53
C ASP A 52 -14.32 -14.97 5.99
N GLU A 53 -14.85 -16.14 6.30
CA GLU A 53 -15.38 -16.48 7.63
C GLU A 53 -14.34 -16.41 8.75
N ASN A 54 -13.06 -16.58 8.42
CA ASN A 54 -11.91 -16.49 9.34
C ASN A 54 -11.34 -15.07 9.43
N GLY A 55 -11.85 -14.16 8.61
CA GLY A 55 -11.36 -12.79 8.52
C GLY A 55 -10.14 -12.62 7.63
N ASP A 56 -9.83 -13.59 6.78
CA ASP A 56 -8.70 -13.53 5.85
C ASP A 56 -9.12 -12.98 4.48
N LEU A 57 -8.17 -12.30 3.82
CA LEU A 57 -8.33 -11.68 2.51
C LEU A 57 -7.46 -12.33 1.43
N GLY A 58 -6.73 -13.38 1.78
CA GLY A 58 -5.70 -13.94 0.91
C GLY A 58 -4.49 -13.01 0.76
N PRO A 59 -3.62 -13.23 -0.24
CA PRO A 59 -2.33 -12.55 -0.35
C PRO A 59 -2.46 -11.11 -0.90
N VAL A 60 -3.29 -10.28 -0.25
CA VAL A 60 -3.48 -8.86 -0.61
C VAL A 60 -2.26 -7.99 -0.27
N TYR A 61 -2.36 -6.69 -0.42
CA TYR A 61 -1.28 -5.69 -0.32
C TYR A 61 -0.16 -5.96 0.69
N GLY A 62 -0.51 -6.24 1.95
CA GLY A 62 0.47 -6.47 3.01
C GLY A 62 1.37 -7.66 2.72
N SER A 63 0.80 -8.77 2.27
CA SER A 63 1.55 -9.95 1.84
C SER A 63 2.48 -9.64 0.68
N GLN A 64 1.97 -8.96 -0.36
CA GLN A 64 2.77 -8.62 -1.52
C GLN A 64 3.94 -7.68 -1.18
N TRP A 65 3.73 -6.71 -0.33
CA TRP A 65 4.78 -5.74 0.04
C TRP A 65 5.88 -6.33 0.92
N ARG A 66 5.50 -7.21 1.84
CA ARG A 66 6.39 -7.68 2.91
C ARG A 66 6.84 -9.13 2.75
N LYS A 67 6.10 -9.95 1.99
CA LYS A 67 6.30 -11.40 1.90
C LYS A 67 6.05 -11.92 0.48
N TRP A 68 6.46 -11.15 -0.54
CA TRP A 68 6.36 -11.61 -1.93
C TRP A 68 7.15 -12.90 -2.11
N LYS A 69 6.49 -13.93 -2.61
CA LYS A 69 7.15 -15.22 -2.88
C LYS A 69 7.67 -15.27 -4.31
N ASN A 70 8.94 -15.63 -4.46
CA ASN A 70 9.50 -15.99 -5.77
C ASN A 70 9.12 -17.43 -6.16
N SER A 71 9.56 -17.87 -7.34
CA SER A 71 9.32 -19.24 -7.85
C SER A 71 9.88 -20.36 -6.98
N GLU A 72 10.84 -20.05 -6.10
CA GLU A 72 11.47 -20.97 -5.15
C GLU A 72 10.80 -20.93 -3.77
N GLY A 73 9.76 -20.11 -3.59
CA GLY A 73 9.06 -19.93 -2.33
C GLY A 73 9.78 -19.00 -1.33
N VAL A 74 10.87 -18.35 -1.74
CA VAL A 74 11.60 -17.40 -0.88
C VAL A 74 10.80 -16.10 -0.75
N GLU A 75 10.61 -15.65 0.49
CA GLU A 75 9.93 -14.39 0.78
C GLU A 75 10.84 -13.19 0.54
N ILE A 76 10.32 -12.19 -0.17
CA ILE A 76 10.99 -10.94 -0.48
C ILE A 76 10.22 -9.79 0.16
N ASP A 77 10.89 -9.04 1.03
CA ASP A 77 10.38 -7.80 1.62
C ASP A 77 10.69 -6.63 0.69
N GLN A 78 9.69 -6.23 -0.12
CA GLN A 78 9.83 -5.15 -1.08
C GLN A 78 9.99 -3.78 -0.40
N ILE A 79 9.36 -3.55 0.75
CA ILE A 79 9.47 -2.29 1.52
C ILE A 79 10.91 -2.14 2.03
N LYS A 80 11.45 -3.20 2.66
CA LYS A 80 12.84 -3.18 3.11
C LYS A 80 13.81 -2.92 1.96
N ARG A 81 13.61 -3.60 0.83
CA ARG A 81 14.44 -3.40 -0.36
C ARG A 81 14.35 -1.98 -0.90
N ALA A 82 13.16 -1.38 -0.92
CA ALA A 82 13.00 0.01 -1.34
C ALA A 82 13.74 0.97 -0.40
N MET A 83 13.64 0.78 0.92
CA MET A 83 14.38 1.56 1.90
C MET A 83 15.90 1.43 1.74
N ASP A 84 16.39 0.21 1.54
CA ASP A 84 17.82 -0.06 1.30
C ASP A 84 18.31 0.65 0.03
N LEU A 85 17.51 0.66 -1.04
CA LEU A 85 17.85 1.37 -2.28
C LEU A 85 17.82 2.89 -2.13
N ILE A 86 16.85 3.46 -1.42
CA ILE A 86 16.78 4.89 -1.12
C ILE A 86 18.04 5.35 -0.38
N ASN A 87 18.52 4.56 0.56
CA ASN A 87 19.69 4.89 1.37
C ASN A 87 21.02 4.68 0.65
N ASN A 88 21.15 3.62 -0.14
CA ASN A 88 22.43 3.19 -0.70
C ASN A 88 22.60 3.47 -2.20
N SER A 89 21.50 3.72 -2.91
CA SER A 89 21.47 3.98 -4.36
C SER A 89 20.29 4.90 -4.72
N PRO A 90 20.24 6.13 -4.20
CA PRO A 90 19.07 7.00 -4.28
C PRO A 90 18.69 7.40 -5.71
N ASP A 91 19.64 7.41 -6.63
CA ASP A 91 19.45 7.67 -8.07
C ASP A 91 18.91 6.46 -8.86
N SER A 92 18.72 5.32 -8.18
CA SER A 92 18.19 4.11 -8.80
C SER A 92 16.75 4.32 -9.31
N ARG A 93 16.49 3.92 -10.55
CA ARG A 93 15.16 3.87 -11.14
C ARG A 93 14.39 2.57 -10.83
N ARG A 94 14.95 1.70 -9.95
CA ARG A 94 14.41 0.39 -9.60
C ARG A 94 13.80 0.34 -8.20
N ILE A 95 13.50 1.50 -7.61
CA ILE A 95 12.88 1.61 -6.28
C ILE A 95 11.37 1.47 -6.46
N ILE A 96 10.93 0.24 -6.71
CA ILE A 96 9.54 -0.11 -7.04
C ILE A 96 9.02 -1.10 -6.01
N VAL A 97 7.76 -0.91 -5.59
CA VAL A 97 6.97 -1.85 -4.80
C VAL A 97 5.72 -2.19 -5.59
N SER A 98 5.52 -3.48 -5.89
CA SER A 98 4.38 -3.99 -6.66
C SER A 98 3.45 -4.79 -5.78
N SER A 99 2.14 -4.59 -5.96
CA SER A 99 1.10 -5.45 -5.38
C SER A 99 0.49 -6.36 -6.43
N TRP A 100 0.76 -6.12 -7.71
CA TRP A 100 0.16 -6.85 -8.83
C TRP A 100 0.96 -8.13 -9.13
N ASN A 101 0.66 -9.19 -8.38
CA ASN A 101 1.25 -10.51 -8.56
C ASN A 101 0.29 -11.38 -9.39
N VAL A 102 0.55 -11.48 -10.67
CA VAL A 102 -0.33 -12.20 -11.63
C VAL A 102 -0.59 -13.65 -11.21
N GLY A 103 0.40 -14.30 -10.58
CA GLY A 103 0.26 -15.69 -10.12
C GLY A 103 -0.66 -15.89 -8.92
N GLU A 104 -1.01 -14.81 -8.20
CA GLU A 104 -1.82 -14.87 -6.96
C GLU A 104 -3.11 -14.05 -7.03
N LEU A 105 -3.41 -13.37 -8.17
CA LEU A 105 -4.59 -12.50 -8.28
C LEU A 105 -5.90 -13.20 -7.95
N ASP A 106 -6.06 -14.45 -8.38
CA ASP A 106 -7.29 -15.24 -8.19
C ASP A 106 -7.44 -15.73 -6.73
N SER A 107 -6.37 -15.66 -5.94
CA SER A 107 -6.37 -16.00 -4.51
C SER A 107 -6.62 -14.79 -3.61
N MET A 108 -6.73 -13.60 -4.17
CA MET A 108 -7.00 -12.36 -3.44
C MET A 108 -8.49 -12.08 -3.36
N ALA A 109 -9.01 -11.78 -2.18
CA ALA A 109 -10.41 -11.38 -1.99
C ALA A 109 -10.75 -10.12 -2.80
N LEU A 110 -9.78 -9.22 -2.98
CA LEU A 110 -9.88 -8.05 -3.84
C LEU A 110 -8.53 -7.80 -4.53
N GLN A 111 -8.54 -7.81 -5.86
CA GLN A 111 -7.35 -7.52 -6.65
C GLN A 111 -6.90 -6.06 -6.46
N PRO A 112 -5.58 -5.79 -6.35
CA PRO A 112 -5.06 -4.47 -5.99
C PRO A 112 -5.49 -3.35 -6.93
N CYS A 113 -6.08 -2.29 -6.40
CA CYS A 113 -6.40 -1.06 -7.14
C CYS A 113 -5.13 -0.24 -7.38
N HIS A 114 -4.33 0.00 -6.34
CA HIS A 114 -2.97 0.55 -6.48
C HIS A 114 -1.98 -0.59 -6.78
N ALA A 115 -1.69 -0.76 -8.06
CA ALA A 115 -0.94 -1.90 -8.56
C ALA A 115 0.55 -1.82 -8.22
N LEU A 116 1.13 -0.62 -8.28
CA LEU A 116 2.52 -0.38 -7.91
C LEU A 116 2.74 1.09 -7.50
N PHE A 117 3.80 1.30 -6.73
CA PHE A 117 4.36 2.63 -6.52
C PHE A 117 5.88 2.61 -6.69
N GLN A 118 6.41 3.75 -7.10
CA GLN A 118 7.84 3.95 -7.36
C GLN A 118 8.32 5.18 -6.61
N PHE A 119 9.49 5.06 -5.99
CA PHE A 119 10.20 6.18 -5.40
C PHE A 119 11.31 6.66 -6.32
N TYR A 120 11.62 7.95 -6.21
CA TYR A 120 12.74 8.58 -6.88
C TYR A 120 13.29 9.69 -6.00
N VAL A 121 14.61 9.76 -5.88
CA VAL A 121 15.30 10.82 -5.13
C VAL A 121 16.01 11.73 -6.12
N ALA A 122 15.75 13.04 -6.02
CA ALA A 122 16.46 14.08 -6.77
C ALA A 122 16.67 15.28 -5.86
N ASP A 123 17.85 15.85 -5.89
CA ASP A 123 18.23 17.03 -5.08
C ASP A 123 17.91 16.87 -3.57
N GLY A 124 18.16 15.68 -3.04
CA GLY A 124 17.85 15.34 -1.64
C GLY A 124 16.36 15.27 -1.29
N LYS A 125 15.47 15.27 -2.29
CA LYS A 125 14.02 15.19 -2.11
C LYS A 125 13.49 13.86 -2.62
N LEU A 126 12.68 13.19 -1.80
CA LEU A 126 11.98 11.95 -2.14
C LEU A 126 10.69 12.26 -2.87
N SER A 127 10.50 11.65 -4.03
CA SER A 127 9.23 11.65 -4.78
C SER A 127 8.63 10.26 -4.79
N CYS A 128 7.30 10.18 -4.80
CA CYS A 128 6.57 8.93 -4.96
C CYS A 128 5.58 9.06 -6.11
N GLN A 129 5.58 8.07 -7.00
CA GLN A 129 4.59 7.92 -8.06
C GLN A 129 3.77 6.66 -7.80
N LEU A 130 2.45 6.82 -7.75
CA LEU A 130 1.50 5.72 -7.59
C LEU A 130 0.76 5.46 -8.91
N TYR A 131 0.73 4.19 -9.35
CA TYR A 131 -0.12 3.74 -10.43
C TYR A 131 -1.34 3.00 -9.88
N GLN A 132 -2.53 3.47 -10.22
CA GLN A 132 -3.80 2.84 -9.90
C GLN A 132 -4.50 2.39 -11.18
N ARG A 133 -4.89 1.09 -11.25
CA ARG A 133 -5.72 0.56 -12.33
C ARG A 133 -7.16 1.00 -12.23
N SER A 134 -7.60 1.29 -11.01
CA SER A 134 -8.94 1.75 -10.66
C SER A 134 -8.85 2.70 -9.48
N ALA A 135 -9.60 3.78 -9.49
CA ALA A 135 -9.57 4.78 -8.43
C ALA A 135 -10.96 5.36 -8.20
N ASP A 136 -11.42 5.30 -6.96
CA ASP A 136 -12.56 6.07 -6.48
C ASP A 136 -12.03 7.32 -5.75
N ILE A 137 -12.36 8.50 -6.27
CA ILE A 137 -11.83 9.77 -5.74
C ILE A 137 -12.30 10.03 -4.30
N PHE A 138 -13.50 9.58 -3.95
CA PHE A 138 -14.08 9.86 -2.65
C PHE A 138 -13.78 8.79 -1.59
N LEU A 139 -13.66 7.51 -2.01
CA LEU A 139 -13.43 6.39 -1.10
C LEU A 139 -11.97 5.97 -1.08
N GLY A 140 -11.42 5.55 -2.22
CA GLY A 140 -10.10 4.93 -2.29
C GLY A 140 -8.94 5.91 -2.30
N VAL A 141 -9.03 7.02 -3.04
CA VAL A 141 -7.88 7.92 -3.21
C VAL A 141 -7.34 8.49 -1.90
N PRO A 142 -8.15 8.92 -0.91
CA PRO A 142 -7.62 9.38 0.38
C PRO A 142 -6.79 8.32 1.11
N PHE A 143 -7.20 7.05 1.04
CA PHE A 143 -6.47 5.92 1.62
C PHE A 143 -5.19 5.64 0.83
N ASN A 144 -5.29 5.62 -0.50
CA ASN A 144 -4.14 5.33 -1.37
C ASN A 144 -3.06 6.42 -1.32
N LEU A 145 -3.44 7.69 -1.07
CA LEU A 145 -2.49 8.77 -0.84
C LEU A 145 -1.68 8.59 0.46
N SER A 146 -2.17 7.79 1.43
CA SER A 146 -1.43 7.49 2.64
C SER A 146 -0.10 6.78 2.38
N LEU A 147 0.05 6.08 1.23
CA LEU A 147 1.29 5.45 0.80
C LEU A 147 2.48 6.42 0.72
N ILE A 148 2.20 7.71 0.52
CA ILE A 148 3.22 8.75 0.45
C ILE A 148 3.95 8.92 1.79
N HIS A 149 3.34 8.51 2.90
CA HIS A 149 3.95 8.60 4.24
C HIS A 149 4.92 7.45 4.57
N ILE A 150 4.99 6.45 3.73
CA ILE A 150 5.95 5.35 3.91
C ILE A 150 7.38 5.87 3.79
#